data_fb7ddeb298a8b336e6ec02a87c360753
#
_entry.id   fb7ddeb298a8b336e6ec02a87c360753
#
_cell.length_a   1.000
_cell.length_b   1.000
_cell.length_c   1.000
_cell.angle_alpha   90.00
_cell.angle_beta   90.00
_cell.angle_gamma   90.00
#
_symmetry.space_group_name_H-M   'P 1'
#
loop_
_entity.id
_entity.type
_entity.pdbx_description
1 polymer ?
#
loop_
_entity_poly.entity_id
_entity_poly.type
_entity_poly.pdbx_seq_one_letter_code
_entity_poly.pdbx_strand_id
1 'polypeptide(L)'
;MRRLLSYLILSLILVQFVSCGCGGQQVASSDVDTLELRHAQYLRLIEHPGYTEVQIGNPWKEGKLLQKFVIPDSNAISSYQHIAIFTTTHANLLEELCAIDAIAGICETEYVANSHLRMALDEGRIQDLGSAMTPDRERIIALNPDLILLSPYENASTYGNLESLGIPIIQCADYMETSALGRAEWMRLYGRLVGKAHVADSLFAAIEAEYDSLLTLTDSIEWECRPTVLFDTMIGSAWYVPGGRSTMAQLVSDAGGRYLFADNVKSGSVPLAFETVLDCGGQADYWLIRYNNSRQRMTLTDLGNIYQPYTLFKAYSKGEVYGCNSAELIFYEQTPFHPERLLLDYIKILHPALFSADSLRYFHRL
;
A
#
# COMPACT_ATOMS: atom_id res chain seq x y z
N MET A 1 45.34 -78.75 -18.56
CA MET A 1 44.68 -80.04 -18.28
C MET A 1 43.34 -79.79 -17.66
N ARG A 2 42.41 -80.16 -18.47
CA ARG A 2 41.23 -80.94 -18.11
C ARG A 2 40.26 -80.23 -17.15
N ARG A 3 39.15 -79.86 -17.71
CA ARG A 3 37.88 -80.62 -17.79
C ARG A 3 37.09 -80.44 -16.50
N LEU A 4 35.86 -80.22 -16.41
CA LEU A 4 34.61 -80.46 -17.17
C LEU A 4 33.56 -79.72 -16.35
N LEU A 5 32.72 -78.89 -16.90
CA LEU A 5 31.40 -79.29 -17.45
C LEU A 5 30.60 -80.23 -16.55
N SER A 6 29.54 -79.71 -16.01
CA SER A 6 28.22 -80.35 -15.91
C SER A 6 27.24 -79.38 -15.27
N TYR A 7 26.41 -78.90 -16.02
CA TYR A 7 24.93 -79.00 -16.11
C TYR A 7 24.31 -79.56 -14.84
N LEU A 8 23.36 -78.86 -14.25
CA LEU A 8 21.99 -79.33 -14.26
C LEU A 8 21.06 -78.47 -13.45
N ILE A 9 20.02 -78.07 -14.14
CA ILE A 9 18.61 -78.13 -13.77
C ILE A 9 18.19 -77.11 -12.74
N LEU A 10 17.76 -76.09 -13.24
CA LEU A 10 16.40 -75.53 -13.32
C LEU A 10 15.40 -76.27 -12.45
N SER A 11 15.10 -75.74 -11.29
CA SER A 11 13.82 -75.94 -10.65
C SER A 11 13.20 -74.56 -10.36
N LEU A 12 12.23 -74.27 -11.21
CA LEU A 12 11.37 -73.15 -11.16
C LEU A 12 10.48 -73.28 -9.92
N ILE A 13 10.79 -72.61 -8.85
CA ILE A 13 9.82 -72.38 -7.74
C ILE A 13 9.22 -71.08 -7.93
N LEU A 14 8.01 -71.09 -8.48
CA LEU A 14 7.10 -70.00 -8.58
C LEU A 14 6.57 -69.69 -7.17
N VAL A 15 7.25 -68.81 -6.45
CA VAL A 15 6.69 -68.25 -5.21
C VAL A 15 5.78 -67.06 -5.62
N GLN A 16 4.51 -67.32 -5.65
CA GLN A 16 3.51 -66.25 -5.72
C GLN A 16 3.55 -65.47 -4.41
N PHE A 17 4.22 -64.32 -4.44
CA PHE A 17 4.00 -63.31 -3.42
C PHE A 17 2.60 -62.70 -3.67
N VAL A 18 1.64 -63.13 -2.89
CA VAL A 18 0.42 -62.39 -2.69
C VAL A 18 0.82 -61.07 -2.03
N SER A 19 1.03 -60.05 -2.87
CA SER A 19 1.15 -58.68 -2.42
C SER A 19 -0.19 -58.26 -1.85
N CYS A 20 -0.28 -58.30 -0.52
CA CYS A 20 -1.35 -57.62 0.21
C CYS A 20 -1.14 -56.14 -0.09
N GLY A 21 -1.92 -55.60 -1.04
CA GLY A 21 -1.97 -54.20 -1.34
C GLY A 21 -2.56 -53.45 -0.14
N CYS A 22 -1.68 -52.95 0.73
CA CYS A 22 -2.03 -51.78 1.50
C CYS A 22 -2.28 -50.67 0.49
N GLY A 23 -3.57 -50.39 0.25
CA GLY A 23 -4.01 -49.18 -0.42
C GLY A 23 -3.48 -47.99 0.39
N GLY A 24 -2.31 -47.53 0.00
CA GLY A 24 -1.93 -46.15 0.32
C GLY A 24 -2.99 -45.27 -0.34
N GLN A 25 -3.93 -44.77 0.44
CA GLN A 25 -4.65 -43.59 0.05
C GLN A 25 -3.57 -42.56 -0.33
N GLN A 26 -3.42 -42.34 -1.63
CA GLN A 26 -2.89 -41.07 -2.09
C GLN A 26 -3.79 -40.05 -1.43
N VAL A 27 -3.29 -39.39 -0.39
CA VAL A 27 -3.80 -38.14 0.06
C VAL A 27 -3.74 -37.28 -1.21
N ALA A 28 -4.90 -37.03 -1.80
CA ALA A 28 -5.03 -36.07 -2.85
C ALA A 28 -4.31 -34.82 -2.31
N SER A 29 -3.29 -34.34 -3.02
CA SER A 29 -2.77 -33.00 -2.78
C SER A 29 -4.02 -32.11 -2.81
N SER A 30 -4.44 -31.63 -1.65
CA SER A 30 -5.46 -30.62 -1.59
C SER A 30 -4.94 -29.50 -2.50
N ASP A 31 -5.70 -29.17 -3.53
CA ASP A 31 -5.45 -28.01 -4.35
C ASP A 31 -5.45 -26.81 -3.40
N VAL A 32 -4.26 -26.41 -2.99
CA VAL A 32 -4.02 -25.18 -2.26
C VAL A 32 -4.03 -24.11 -3.34
N ASP A 33 -5.16 -23.46 -3.49
CA ASP A 33 -5.30 -22.36 -4.43
C ASP A 33 -4.64 -21.15 -3.80
N THR A 34 -3.45 -20.81 -4.27
CA THR A 34 -2.80 -19.58 -3.84
C THR A 34 -3.46 -18.44 -4.59
N LEU A 35 -4.16 -17.56 -3.89
CA LEU A 35 -4.64 -16.33 -4.49
C LEU A 35 -3.43 -15.56 -5.03
N GLU A 36 -3.29 -15.54 -6.35
CA GLU A 36 -2.15 -14.89 -6.97
C GLU A 36 -2.26 -13.38 -6.79
N LEU A 37 -1.44 -12.84 -5.88
CA LEU A 37 -1.19 -11.41 -5.77
C LEU A 37 -0.09 -11.07 -6.75
N ARG A 38 -0.38 -10.19 -7.71
CA ARG A 38 0.51 -9.89 -8.83
C ARG A 38 1.51 -8.78 -8.52
N HIS A 39 1.15 -7.88 -7.62
CA HIS A 39 1.85 -6.63 -7.38
C HIS A 39 2.43 -6.52 -5.97
N ALA A 40 1.73 -7.03 -4.95
CA ALA A 40 2.16 -6.97 -3.56
C ALA A 40 3.39 -7.85 -3.32
N GLN A 41 4.46 -7.26 -2.76
CA GLN A 41 5.72 -7.95 -2.45
C GLN A 41 5.73 -8.51 -1.03
N TYR A 42 5.05 -7.82 -0.11
CA TYR A 42 5.07 -8.16 1.31
C TYR A 42 3.80 -8.86 1.79
N LEU A 43 2.86 -9.16 0.91
CA LEU A 43 1.63 -9.90 1.24
C LEU A 43 1.52 -11.17 0.42
N ARG A 44 1.09 -12.27 1.06
CA ARG A 44 0.65 -13.51 0.41
C ARG A 44 -0.64 -13.99 1.06
N LEU A 45 -1.60 -14.36 0.23
CA LEU A 45 -2.86 -14.95 0.62
C LEU A 45 -2.92 -16.37 0.04
N ILE A 46 -3.05 -17.37 0.90
CA ILE A 46 -3.07 -18.78 0.51
C ILE A 46 -4.43 -19.34 0.94
N GLU A 47 -5.26 -19.66 -0.03
CA GLU A 47 -6.62 -20.15 0.22
C GLU A 47 -6.58 -21.66 0.50
N HIS A 48 -7.21 -22.05 1.60
CA HIS A 48 -7.40 -23.42 2.02
C HIS A 48 -8.91 -23.67 2.21
N PRO A 49 -9.36 -24.95 2.15
CA PRO A 49 -10.74 -25.24 2.51
C PRO A 49 -11.06 -24.80 3.94
N GLY A 50 -11.90 -23.76 4.07
CA GLY A 50 -12.38 -23.25 5.35
C GLY A 50 -11.57 -22.12 5.98
N TYR A 51 -10.44 -21.70 5.39
CA TYR A 51 -9.68 -20.53 5.87
C TYR A 51 -8.68 -20.00 4.83
N THR A 52 -8.30 -18.74 4.96
CA THR A 52 -7.20 -18.13 4.22
C THR A 52 -5.99 -17.98 5.15
N GLU A 53 -4.83 -18.54 4.77
CA GLU A 53 -3.57 -18.28 5.42
C GLU A 53 -2.98 -16.96 4.90
N VAL A 54 -2.61 -16.07 5.81
CA VAL A 54 -1.99 -14.78 5.51
C VAL A 54 -0.53 -14.81 5.93
N GLN A 55 0.36 -14.43 5.03
CA GLN A 55 1.77 -14.23 5.30
C GLN A 55 2.16 -12.79 4.96
N ILE A 56 2.67 -12.06 5.95
CA ILE A 56 3.20 -10.71 5.78
C ILE A 56 4.72 -10.78 5.83
N GLY A 57 5.37 -10.40 4.73
CA GLY A 57 6.82 -10.31 4.61
C GLY A 57 7.39 -9.19 5.47
N ASN A 58 8.63 -9.35 5.94
CA ASN A 58 9.30 -8.32 6.71
C ASN A 58 10.04 -7.35 5.76
N PRO A 59 9.60 -6.08 5.65
CA PRO A 59 10.19 -5.15 4.70
C PRO A 59 11.63 -4.71 5.06
N TRP A 60 12.07 -4.96 6.30
CA TRP A 60 13.41 -4.60 6.80
C TRP A 60 14.37 -5.78 6.90
N LYS A 61 13.85 -7.02 6.76
CA LYS A 61 14.64 -8.26 6.89
C LYS A 61 14.26 -9.22 5.76
N GLU A 62 15.02 -9.16 4.68
CA GLU A 62 14.79 -9.96 3.49
C GLU A 62 14.61 -11.46 3.82
N GLY A 63 13.65 -12.10 3.18
CA GLY A 63 13.34 -13.51 3.34
C GLY A 63 12.73 -13.91 4.69
N LYS A 64 12.40 -12.96 5.56
CA LYS A 64 11.72 -13.20 6.83
C LYS A 64 10.25 -12.79 6.77
N LEU A 65 9.42 -13.46 7.54
CA LEU A 65 8.06 -13.02 7.79
C LEU A 65 8.06 -12.01 8.94
N LEU A 66 7.23 -10.97 8.80
CA LEU A 66 6.85 -10.09 9.88
C LEU A 66 5.76 -10.76 10.73
N GLN A 67 4.76 -11.35 10.05
CA GLN A 67 3.63 -12.00 10.69
C GLN A 67 3.05 -13.12 9.81
N LYS A 68 2.46 -14.13 10.46
CA LYS A 68 1.67 -15.18 9.83
C LYS A 68 0.44 -15.46 10.69
N PHE A 69 -0.74 -15.56 10.07
CA PHE A 69 -2.00 -15.87 10.74
C PHE A 69 -3.00 -16.48 9.76
N VAL A 70 -4.17 -16.87 10.26
CA VAL A 70 -5.25 -17.42 9.45
C VAL A 70 -6.53 -16.60 9.63
N ILE A 71 -7.30 -16.46 8.56
CA ILE A 71 -8.63 -15.89 8.56
C ILE A 71 -9.59 -17.04 8.21
N PRO A 72 -10.49 -17.45 9.10
CA PRO A 72 -11.49 -18.46 8.78
C PRO A 72 -12.46 -17.96 7.70
N ASP A 73 -12.97 -18.87 6.84
CA ASP A 73 -13.97 -18.51 5.83
C ASP A 73 -15.28 -18.08 6.49
N SER A 74 -15.95 -17.11 5.88
CA SER A 74 -17.14 -16.41 6.39
C SER A 74 -18.39 -17.27 6.64
N ASN A 75 -18.36 -18.55 6.27
CA ASN A 75 -19.44 -19.51 6.61
C ASN A 75 -19.45 -19.93 8.10
N ALA A 76 -18.40 -19.57 8.85
CA ALA A 76 -18.29 -19.78 10.29
C ALA A 76 -17.94 -18.42 10.94
N ILE A 77 -18.96 -17.63 11.31
CA ILE A 77 -18.90 -16.52 12.30
C ILE A 77 -17.50 -15.92 12.49
N SER A 78 -16.90 -15.26 11.51
CA SER A 78 -15.60 -14.61 11.76
C SER A 78 -15.15 -13.59 10.75
N SER A 79 -15.98 -12.63 10.46
CA SER A 79 -15.45 -11.30 10.10
C SER A 79 -15.27 -10.52 11.40
N TYR A 80 -14.17 -9.81 11.51
CA TYR A 80 -13.97 -8.88 12.62
C TYR A 80 -15.03 -7.78 12.54
N GLN A 81 -15.67 -7.49 13.67
CA GLN A 81 -16.81 -6.55 13.74
C GLN A 81 -16.57 -5.38 14.69
N HIS A 82 -15.44 -5.38 15.38
CA HIS A 82 -15.13 -4.37 16.39
C HIS A 82 -13.64 -4.00 16.35
N ILE A 83 -13.24 -3.31 15.29
CA ILE A 83 -11.84 -3.09 14.93
C ILE A 83 -11.34 -1.74 15.45
N ALA A 84 -10.17 -1.75 16.11
CA ALA A 84 -9.39 -0.54 16.40
C ALA A 84 -8.39 -0.29 15.28
N ILE A 85 -8.44 0.89 14.66
CA ILE A 85 -7.64 1.24 13.48
C ILE A 85 -6.71 2.40 13.78
N PHE A 86 -5.42 2.23 13.44
CA PHE A 86 -4.38 3.19 13.78
C PHE A 86 -4.04 4.17 12.66
N THR A 87 -4.66 4.04 11.49
CA THR A 87 -4.47 5.00 10.38
C THR A 87 -5.79 5.36 9.72
N THR A 88 -5.97 6.62 9.38
CA THR A 88 -7.15 7.10 8.64
C THR A 88 -7.25 6.46 7.25
N THR A 89 -6.13 6.06 6.67
CA THR A 89 -6.05 5.34 5.38
C THR A 89 -6.83 4.02 5.41
N HIS A 90 -6.59 3.19 6.44
CA HIS A 90 -7.30 1.91 6.57
C HIS A 90 -8.78 2.11 6.93
N ALA A 91 -9.09 3.13 7.74
CA ALA A 91 -10.48 3.45 8.08
C ALA A 91 -11.27 3.88 6.83
N ASN A 92 -10.68 4.70 5.97
CA ASN A 92 -11.29 5.11 4.71
C ASN A 92 -11.51 3.91 3.76
N LEU A 93 -10.55 2.99 3.68
CA LEU A 93 -10.72 1.77 2.88
C LEU A 93 -11.86 0.90 3.41
N LEU A 94 -11.98 0.69 4.73
CA LEU A 94 -13.06 -0.11 5.29
C LEU A 94 -14.44 0.54 5.03
N GLU A 95 -14.52 1.86 5.09
CA GLU A 95 -15.75 2.58 4.70
C GLU A 95 -16.08 2.31 3.23
N GLU A 96 -15.12 2.40 2.33
CA GLU A 96 -15.31 2.14 0.89
C GLU A 96 -15.70 0.69 0.59
N LEU A 97 -15.21 -0.26 1.37
CA LEU A 97 -15.61 -1.67 1.31
C LEU A 97 -17.02 -1.93 1.95
N CYS A 98 -17.77 -0.87 2.30
CA CYS A 98 -19.05 -0.97 2.99
C CYS A 98 -18.95 -1.73 4.33
N ALA A 99 -17.91 -1.48 5.09
CA ALA A 99 -17.61 -2.09 6.38
C ALA A 99 -17.38 -1.06 7.50
N ILE A 100 -17.94 0.15 7.38
CA ILE A 100 -17.82 1.22 8.39
C ILE A 100 -18.30 0.77 9.77
N ASP A 101 -19.35 -0.09 9.82
CA ASP A 101 -19.93 -0.60 11.06
C ASP A 101 -18.95 -1.55 11.82
N ALA A 102 -17.92 -2.07 11.16
CA ALA A 102 -16.88 -2.85 11.81
C ALA A 102 -15.82 -1.97 12.51
N ILE A 103 -15.82 -0.66 12.30
CA ILE A 103 -14.87 0.27 12.88
C ILE A 103 -15.36 0.70 14.26
N ALA A 104 -14.67 0.26 15.30
CA ALA A 104 -15.01 0.63 16.69
C ALA A 104 -14.27 1.88 17.17
N GLY A 105 -13.03 2.08 16.71
CA GLY A 105 -12.23 3.23 17.07
C GLY A 105 -11.11 3.52 16.08
N ILE A 106 -10.71 4.79 16.01
CA ILE A 106 -9.68 5.28 15.09
C ILE A 106 -8.67 6.14 15.87
N CYS A 107 -7.38 5.97 15.58
CA CYS A 107 -6.36 6.94 15.99
C CYS A 107 -6.27 8.10 14.96
N GLU A 108 -5.65 9.22 15.37
CA GLU A 108 -5.39 10.39 14.53
C GLU A 108 -6.69 10.99 13.94
N THR A 109 -7.73 11.06 14.75
CA THR A 109 -9.07 11.49 14.31
C THR A 109 -9.12 12.91 13.78
N GLU A 110 -8.18 13.78 14.15
CA GLU A 110 -8.02 15.13 13.62
C GLU A 110 -7.75 15.17 12.11
N TYR A 111 -7.19 14.08 11.55
CA TYR A 111 -6.91 13.96 10.12
C TYR A 111 -8.00 13.26 9.33
N VAL A 112 -9.07 12.79 9.96
CA VAL A 112 -10.21 12.17 9.24
C VAL A 112 -10.91 13.23 8.41
N ALA A 113 -10.77 13.17 7.10
CA ALA A 113 -11.44 14.08 6.15
C ALA A 113 -12.70 13.47 5.51
N ASN A 114 -12.86 12.14 5.55
CA ASN A 114 -14.04 11.45 5.05
C ASN A 114 -15.28 11.81 5.88
N SER A 115 -16.35 12.31 5.20
CA SER A 115 -17.56 12.81 5.86
C SER A 115 -18.35 11.73 6.60
N HIS A 116 -18.39 10.49 6.11
CA HIS A 116 -19.10 9.39 6.77
C HIS A 116 -18.39 8.96 8.06
N LEU A 117 -17.06 8.88 8.02
CA LEU A 117 -16.25 8.60 9.20
C LEU A 117 -16.34 9.74 10.22
N ARG A 118 -16.31 11.00 9.76
CA ARG A 118 -16.48 12.18 10.62
C ARG A 118 -17.85 12.15 11.32
N MET A 119 -18.91 11.90 10.58
CA MET A 119 -20.26 11.78 11.15
C MET A 119 -20.33 10.65 12.19
N ALA A 120 -19.73 9.49 11.92
CA ALA A 120 -19.71 8.38 12.85
C ALA A 120 -18.91 8.68 14.14
N LEU A 121 -17.83 9.47 14.03
CA LEU A 121 -17.08 10.01 15.19
C LEU A 121 -17.94 10.99 16.00
N ASP A 122 -18.58 11.95 15.35
CA ASP A 122 -19.41 12.98 16.00
C ASP A 122 -20.64 12.38 16.70
N GLU A 123 -21.19 11.29 16.15
CA GLU A 123 -22.28 10.51 16.75
C GLU A 123 -21.80 9.54 17.87
N GLY A 124 -20.49 9.41 18.07
CA GLY A 124 -19.91 8.51 19.06
C GLY A 124 -20.02 7.02 18.71
N ARG A 125 -20.35 6.67 17.47
CA ARG A 125 -20.33 5.27 16.97
C ARG A 125 -18.91 4.77 16.80
N ILE A 126 -17.98 5.63 16.45
CA ILE A 126 -16.55 5.36 16.38
C ILE A 126 -15.87 6.18 17.48
N GLN A 127 -14.99 5.54 18.25
CA GLN A 127 -14.26 6.18 19.35
C GLN A 127 -12.94 6.78 18.86
N ASP A 128 -12.57 7.91 19.45
CA ASP A 128 -11.23 8.48 19.29
C ASP A 128 -10.24 7.74 20.22
N LEU A 129 -9.20 7.15 19.63
CA LEU A 129 -8.17 6.39 20.35
C LEU A 129 -6.87 7.17 20.56
N GLY A 130 -6.85 8.47 20.23
CA GLY A 130 -5.69 9.35 20.35
C GLY A 130 -4.66 9.15 19.24
N SER A 131 -3.39 9.36 19.57
CA SER A 131 -2.31 9.24 18.59
C SER A 131 -1.87 7.78 18.38
N ALA A 132 -1.64 7.41 17.12
CA ALA A 132 -1.11 6.09 16.76
C ALA A 132 0.27 5.79 17.34
N MET A 133 1.09 6.83 17.57
CA MET A 133 2.42 6.68 18.20
C MET A 133 2.36 6.49 19.72
N THR A 134 1.34 7.04 20.36
CA THR A 134 1.09 6.95 21.80
C THR A 134 -0.39 6.70 22.07
N PRO A 135 -0.91 5.51 21.66
CA PRO A 135 -2.33 5.23 21.74
C PRO A 135 -2.84 5.20 23.19
N ASP A 136 -4.07 5.66 23.37
CA ASP A 136 -4.72 5.64 24.67
C ASP A 136 -5.14 4.20 25.04
N ARG A 137 -4.30 3.52 25.81
CA ARG A 137 -4.52 2.13 26.22
C ARG A 137 -5.80 1.94 27.03
N GLU A 138 -6.16 2.90 27.85
CA GLU A 138 -7.38 2.79 28.67
C GLU A 138 -8.62 2.82 27.80
N ARG A 139 -8.64 3.69 26.78
CA ARG A 139 -9.71 3.70 25.78
C ARG A 139 -9.75 2.40 24.98
N ILE A 140 -8.60 1.85 24.57
CA ILE A 140 -8.56 0.57 23.84
C ILE A 140 -9.06 -0.58 24.70
N ILE A 141 -8.68 -0.63 25.98
CA ILE A 141 -9.18 -1.64 26.93
C ILE A 141 -10.70 -1.50 27.13
N ALA A 142 -11.19 -0.28 27.31
CA ALA A 142 -12.62 -0.01 27.47
C ALA A 142 -13.42 -0.34 26.19
N LEU A 143 -12.84 -0.08 25.03
CA LEU A 143 -13.42 -0.42 23.73
C LEU A 143 -13.50 -1.94 23.53
N ASN A 144 -12.53 -2.69 24.04
CA ASN A 144 -12.41 -4.15 23.91
C ASN A 144 -12.57 -4.62 22.44
N PRO A 145 -11.71 -4.16 21.52
CA PRO A 145 -11.84 -4.54 20.10
C PRO A 145 -11.50 -6.02 19.90
N ASP A 146 -12.02 -6.60 18.83
CA ASP A 146 -11.72 -7.98 18.41
C ASP A 146 -10.46 -8.05 17.51
N LEU A 147 -10.01 -6.90 17.00
CA LEU A 147 -8.81 -6.75 16.16
C LEU A 147 -8.22 -5.34 16.30
N ILE A 148 -6.90 -5.26 16.26
CA ILE A 148 -6.15 -4.01 16.07
C ILE A 148 -5.43 -4.04 14.72
N LEU A 149 -5.65 -3.03 13.88
CA LEU A 149 -4.90 -2.78 12.65
C LEU A 149 -3.93 -1.63 12.89
N LEU A 150 -2.63 -1.90 12.75
CA LEU A 150 -1.59 -0.87 12.91
C LEU A 150 -0.52 -0.97 11.82
N SER A 151 0.12 0.15 11.51
CA SER A 151 1.28 0.18 10.63
C SER A 151 2.55 -0.09 11.46
N PRO A 152 3.31 -1.15 11.14
CA PRO A 152 4.57 -1.44 11.82
C PRO A 152 5.66 -0.42 11.45
N TYR A 153 6.68 -0.28 12.28
CA TYR A 153 7.90 0.48 11.96
C TYR A 153 9.15 -0.31 12.36
N GLU A 154 10.25 0.03 11.73
CA GLU A 154 11.52 -0.67 11.97
C GLU A 154 11.93 -0.58 13.44
N ASN A 155 12.35 -1.71 14.00
CA ASN A 155 12.75 -1.83 15.39
C ASN A 155 11.66 -1.54 16.44
N ALA A 156 10.39 -1.54 16.06
CA ALA A 156 9.30 -1.55 17.04
C ALA A 156 9.42 -2.82 17.89
N SER A 157 9.80 -2.65 19.15
CA SER A 157 9.86 -3.78 20.11
C SER A 157 8.50 -4.02 20.78
N THR A 158 7.70 -2.98 20.89
CA THR A 158 6.35 -3.00 21.44
C THR A 158 5.56 -1.81 20.90
N TYR A 159 4.27 -1.99 20.67
CA TYR A 159 3.35 -0.91 20.30
C TYR A 159 2.68 -0.36 21.55
N GLY A 160 3.46 0.25 22.46
CA GLY A 160 2.93 0.72 23.73
C GLY A 160 2.42 -0.41 24.65
N ASN A 161 3.01 -1.61 24.56
CA ASN A 161 2.59 -2.84 25.24
C ASN A 161 1.16 -3.30 24.88
N LEU A 162 0.67 -3.01 23.68
CA LEU A 162 -0.65 -3.48 23.22
C LEU A 162 -0.71 -5.00 23.14
N GLU A 163 0.41 -5.66 22.86
CA GLU A 163 0.51 -7.13 22.80
C GLU A 163 0.10 -7.79 24.13
N SER A 164 0.30 -7.10 25.26
CA SER A 164 -0.09 -7.60 26.56
C SER A 164 -1.61 -7.61 26.82
N LEU A 165 -2.40 -6.99 25.93
CA LEU A 165 -3.86 -6.96 26.04
C LEU A 165 -4.51 -8.26 25.56
N GLY A 166 -3.77 -9.12 24.84
CA GLY A 166 -4.29 -10.37 24.29
C GLY A 166 -5.25 -10.19 23.12
N ILE A 167 -5.35 -8.95 22.59
CA ILE A 167 -6.15 -8.63 21.40
C ILE A 167 -5.32 -8.97 20.15
N PRO A 168 -5.87 -9.63 19.14
CA PRO A 168 -5.19 -9.86 17.88
C PRO A 168 -4.71 -8.55 17.24
N ILE A 169 -3.45 -8.51 16.78
CA ILE A 169 -2.86 -7.35 16.11
C ILE A 169 -2.40 -7.77 14.73
N ILE A 170 -2.80 -7.04 13.70
CA ILE A 170 -2.28 -7.20 12.35
C ILE A 170 -1.37 -6.02 12.02
N GLN A 171 -0.13 -6.35 11.64
CA GLN A 171 0.89 -5.40 11.25
C GLN A 171 0.79 -5.10 9.74
N CYS A 172 0.08 -4.04 9.40
CA CYS A 172 -0.21 -3.64 8.02
C CYS A 172 1.00 -2.95 7.40
N ALA A 173 1.83 -3.71 6.67
CA ALA A 173 3.05 -3.19 6.04
C ALA A 173 2.82 -2.67 4.61
N ASP A 174 1.58 -2.38 4.22
CA ASP A 174 1.19 -1.90 2.88
C ASP A 174 1.95 -0.64 2.46
N TYR A 175 2.23 0.27 3.39
CA TYR A 175 2.96 1.50 3.10
C TYR A 175 4.44 1.27 2.72
N MET A 176 4.96 0.07 2.92
CA MET A 176 6.31 -0.34 2.55
C MET A 176 6.41 -0.93 1.15
N GLU A 177 5.26 -1.16 0.49
CA GLU A 177 5.25 -1.61 -0.90
C GLU A 177 5.94 -0.58 -1.80
N THR A 178 6.67 -1.07 -2.80
CA THR A 178 7.44 -0.24 -3.72
C THR A 178 6.68 0.11 -4.99
N SER A 179 5.58 -0.60 -5.28
CA SER A 179 4.68 -0.27 -6.38
C SER A 179 3.34 0.23 -5.86
N ALA A 180 2.74 1.13 -6.63
CA ALA A 180 1.46 1.73 -6.28
C ALA A 180 0.33 0.69 -6.30
N LEU A 181 0.29 -0.18 -7.33
CA LEU A 181 -0.65 -1.31 -7.38
C LEU A 181 -0.38 -2.34 -6.30
N GLY A 182 0.90 -2.60 -5.94
CA GLY A 182 1.24 -3.49 -4.83
C GLY A 182 0.65 -3.03 -3.52
N ARG A 183 0.70 -1.73 -3.24
CA ARG A 183 0.05 -1.16 -2.06
C ARG A 183 -1.47 -1.28 -2.12
N ALA A 184 -2.08 -0.95 -3.26
CA ALA A 184 -3.52 -1.05 -3.45
C ALA A 184 -4.03 -2.49 -3.32
N GLU A 185 -3.26 -3.48 -3.75
CA GLU A 185 -3.65 -4.89 -3.69
C GLU A 185 -3.86 -5.42 -2.27
N TRP A 186 -3.30 -4.77 -1.25
CA TRP A 186 -3.57 -5.09 0.15
C TRP A 186 -5.05 -4.95 0.54
N MET A 187 -5.87 -4.21 -0.24
CA MET A 187 -7.32 -4.14 0.00
C MET A 187 -7.98 -5.53 -0.01
N ARG A 188 -7.40 -6.50 -0.71
CA ARG A 188 -7.88 -7.87 -0.76
C ARG A 188 -7.75 -8.58 0.60
N LEU A 189 -6.70 -8.25 1.39
CA LEU A 189 -6.58 -8.69 2.78
C LEU A 189 -7.67 -8.03 3.64
N TYR A 190 -7.79 -6.69 3.57
CA TYR A 190 -8.76 -5.96 4.40
C TYR A 190 -10.19 -6.41 4.13
N GLY A 191 -10.55 -6.66 2.86
CA GLY A 191 -11.84 -7.22 2.50
C GLY A 191 -12.13 -8.57 3.17
N ARG A 192 -11.11 -9.46 3.23
CA ARG A 192 -11.24 -10.75 3.91
C ARG A 192 -11.43 -10.61 5.41
N LEU A 193 -10.74 -9.68 6.05
CA LEU A 193 -10.87 -9.41 7.48
C LEU A 193 -12.30 -9.02 7.89
N VAL A 194 -13.01 -8.28 7.03
CA VAL A 194 -14.36 -7.76 7.30
C VAL A 194 -15.47 -8.49 6.54
N GLY A 195 -15.18 -9.66 5.93
CA GLY A 195 -16.17 -10.46 5.20
C GLY A 195 -16.64 -9.82 3.89
N LYS A 196 -15.82 -8.94 3.29
CA LYS A 196 -16.06 -8.23 2.02
C LYS A 196 -15.07 -8.62 0.92
N ALA A 197 -14.56 -9.86 0.93
CA ALA A 197 -13.55 -10.32 -0.02
C ALA A 197 -13.94 -10.04 -1.47
N HIS A 198 -15.15 -10.40 -1.88
CA HIS A 198 -15.63 -10.19 -3.25
C HIS A 198 -15.68 -8.70 -3.65
N VAL A 199 -16.05 -7.82 -2.71
CA VAL A 199 -16.09 -6.36 -2.95
C VAL A 199 -14.68 -5.85 -3.19
N ALA A 200 -13.74 -6.24 -2.32
CA ALA A 200 -12.34 -5.83 -2.42
C ALA A 200 -11.67 -6.38 -3.69
N ASP A 201 -11.90 -7.66 -4.03
CA ASP A 201 -11.35 -8.27 -5.24
C ASP A 201 -11.88 -7.60 -6.52
N SER A 202 -13.19 -7.28 -6.56
CA SER A 202 -13.80 -6.57 -7.70
C SER A 202 -13.32 -5.12 -7.80
N LEU A 203 -13.17 -4.43 -6.68
CA LEU A 203 -12.65 -3.06 -6.62
C LEU A 203 -11.21 -3.02 -7.11
N PHE A 204 -10.35 -3.92 -6.60
CA PHE A 204 -8.96 -3.98 -7.04
C PHE A 204 -8.84 -4.27 -8.53
N ALA A 205 -9.61 -5.23 -9.05
CA ALA A 205 -9.59 -5.55 -10.49
C ALA A 205 -9.98 -4.34 -11.36
N ALA A 206 -10.93 -3.52 -10.92
CA ALA A 206 -11.31 -2.29 -11.63
C ALA A 206 -10.18 -1.25 -11.58
N ILE A 207 -9.52 -1.07 -10.43
CA ILE A 207 -8.38 -0.16 -10.25
C ILE A 207 -7.20 -0.61 -11.12
N GLU A 208 -6.86 -1.90 -11.09
CA GLU A 208 -5.79 -2.48 -11.91
C GLU A 208 -6.03 -2.21 -13.41
N ALA A 209 -7.25 -2.51 -13.89
CA ALA A 209 -7.60 -2.29 -15.30
C ALA A 209 -7.55 -0.81 -15.71
N GLU A 210 -7.97 0.11 -14.85
CA GLU A 210 -7.88 1.55 -15.11
C GLU A 210 -6.42 2.01 -15.11
N TYR A 211 -5.63 1.55 -14.13
CA TYR A 211 -4.19 1.86 -14.05
C TYR A 211 -3.45 1.40 -15.30
N ASP A 212 -3.66 0.15 -15.73
CA ASP A 212 -3.05 -0.42 -16.93
C ASP A 212 -3.47 0.35 -18.20
N SER A 213 -4.74 0.77 -18.28
CA SER A 213 -5.20 1.62 -19.38
C SER A 213 -4.47 2.96 -19.42
N LEU A 214 -4.22 3.58 -18.27
CA LEU A 214 -3.47 4.83 -18.17
C LEU A 214 -2.01 4.68 -18.59
N LEU A 215 -1.36 3.56 -18.25
CA LEU A 215 0.01 3.27 -18.70
C LEU A 215 0.14 3.29 -20.23
N THR A 216 -0.85 2.79 -20.95
CA THR A 216 -0.81 2.78 -22.42
C THR A 216 -0.73 4.18 -23.03
N LEU A 217 -1.17 5.23 -22.33
CA LEU A 217 -1.10 6.62 -22.80
C LEU A 217 0.33 7.17 -22.80
N THR A 218 1.19 6.62 -21.96
CA THR A 218 2.55 7.13 -21.72
C THR A 218 3.66 6.22 -22.23
N ASP A 219 3.34 4.96 -22.58
CA ASP A 219 4.30 3.94 -23.04
C ASP A 219 5.13 4.38 -24.27
N SER A 220 4.51 5.15 -25.17
CA SER A 220 5.16 5.61 -26.40
C SER A 220 6.04 6.86 -26.22
N ILE A 221 6.08 7.44 -25.02
CA ILE A 221 6.84 8.66 -24.76
C ILE A 221 8.32 8.32 -24.60
N GLU A 222 9.14 8.78 -25.56
CA GLU A 222 10.57 8.60 -25.53
C GLU A 222 11.20 9.25 -24.30
N TRP A 223 12.25 8.63 -23.76
CA TRP A 223 12.88 9.05 -22.50
C TRP A 223 13.31 10.53 -22.52
N GLU A 224 13.86 11.01 -23.63
CA GLU A 224 14.34 12.38 -23.83
C GLU A 224 13.20 13.41 -23.81
N CYS A 225 11.99 12.99 -24.14
CA CYS A 225 10.78 13.82 -24.16
C CYS A 225 10.03 13.84 -22.82
N ARG A 226 10.42 12.98 -21.86
CA ARG A 226 9.77 12.92 -20.56
C ARG A 226 10.11 14.13 -19.69
N PRO A 227 9.10 14.89 -19.20
CA PRO A 227 9.34 16.05 -18.36
C PRO A 227 9.89 15.67 -17.00
N THR A 228 10.70 16.55 -16.42
CA THR A 228 11.32 16.37 -15.11
C THR A 228 10.42 16.89 -13.98
N VAL A 229 10.36 16.15 -12.86
CA VAL A 229 9.48 16.43 -11.74
C VAL A 229 10.25 16.61 -10.44
N LEU A 230 9.94 17.71 -9.73
CA LEU A 230 10.37 18.01 -8.37
C LEU A 230 9.18 17.86 -7.42
N PHE A 231 9.42 17.39 -6.19
CA PHE A 231 8.40 17.25 -5.15
C PHE A 231 8.65 18.11 -3.93
N ASP A 232 7.54 18.53 -3.30
CA ASP A 232 7.42 19.11 -1.98
C ASP A 232 8.24 20.39 -1.75
N THR A 233 8.42 20.78 -0.49
CA THR A 233 9.16 21.95 -0.06
C THR A 233 9.95 21.63 1.19
N MET A 234 10.68 22.61 1.70
CA MET A 234 11.39 22.46 2.98
C MET A 234 10.41 22.33 4.15
N ILE A 235 10.78 21.47 5.10
CA ILE A 235 10.15 21.37 6.42
C ILE A 235 11.26 21.68 7.44
N GLY A 236 11.16 22.81 8.11
CA GLY A 236 12.26 23.31 8.94
C GLY A 236 13.51 23.61 8.12
N SER A 237 14.62 22.93 8.40
CA SER A 237 15.92 23.14 7.74
C SER A 237 16.23 22.13 6.63
N ALA A 238 15.35 21.19 6.35
CA ALA A 238 15.58 20.13 5.36
C ALA A 238 14.43 20.04 4.34
N TRP A 239 14.79 19.68 3.11
CA TRP A 239 13.85 19.34 2.06
C TRP A 239 13.68 17.83 2.02
N TYR A 240 12.47 17.34 2.30
CA TYR A 240 12.18 15.91 2.30
C TYR A 240 11.64 15.51 0.92
N VAL A 241 12.50 14.88 0.11
CA VAL A 241 12.11 14.35 -1.20
C VAL A 241 11.73 12.87 -1.10
N PRO A 242 10.78 12.36 -1.90
CA PRO A 242 10.53 10.93 -2.01
C PRO A 242 11.80 10.18 -2.43
N GLY A 243 12.05 9.00 -1.85
CA GLY A 243 13.14 8.15 -2.31
C GLY A 243 12.86 7.60 -3.72
N GLY A 244 13.92 7.24 -4.45
CA GLY A 244 13.79 6.77 -5.84
C GLY A 244 13.06 5.43 -6.00
N ARG A 245 12.94 4.66 -4.90
CA ARG A 245 12.14 3.42 -4.86
C ARG A 245 10.78 3.60 -4.16
N SER A 246 10.32 4.82 -4.01
CA SER A 246 8.99 5.09 -3.44
C SER A 246 7.89 4.91 -4.49
N THR A 247 6.67 4.67 -4.02
CA THR A 247 5.47 4.65 -4.88
C THR A 247 5.27 5.97 -5.63
N MET A 248 5.69 7.10 -5.05
CA MET A 248 5.64 8.42 -5.70
C MET A 248 6.59 8.51 -6.89
N ALA A 249 7.83 8.01 -6.74
CA ALA A 249 8.80 7.96 -7.84
C ALA A 249 8.32 7.03 -8.97
N GLN A 250 7.73 5.88 -8.61
CA GLN A 250 7.13 4.95 -9.57
C GLN A 250 5.99 5.62 -10.36
N LEU A 251 5.05 6.29 -9.67
CA LEU A 251 3.93 6.99 -10.31
C LEU A 251 4.38 8.08 -11.30
N VAL A 252 5.49 8.79 -11.01
CA VAL A 252 6.05 9.74 -11.99
C VAL A 252 6.56 9.03 -13.22
N SER A 253 7.25 7.90 -13.05
CA SER A 253 7.72 7.08 -14.18
C SER A 253 6.57 6.56 -15.02
N ASP A 254 5.54 6.03 -14.37
CA ASP A 254 4.33 5.48 -14.98
C ASP A 254 3.53 6.57 -15.71
N ALA A 255 3.54 7.79 -15.18
CA ALA A 255 2.97 8.97 -15.85
C ALA A 255 3.83 9.50 -17.01
N GLY A 256 4.87 8.81 -17.45
CA GLY A 256 5.76 9.26 -18.52
C GLY A 256 6.62 10.46 -18.12
N GLY A 257 6.89 10.66 -16.84
CA GLY A 257 7.79 11.68 -16.31
C GLY A 257 9.17 11.14 -15.93
N ARG A 258 10.07 12.03 -15.53
CA ARG A 258 11.40 11.72 -14.96
C ARG A 258 11.49 12.31 -13.57
N TYR A 259 11.57 11.45 -12.58
CA TYR A 259 11.79 11.89 -11.21
C TYR A 259 13.27 12.22 -11.00
N LEU A 260 13.58 13.39 -10.46
CA LEU A 260 14.96 13.91 -10.37
C LEU A 260 15.87 13.11 -9.42
N PHE A 261 15.29 12.43 -8.43
CA PHE A 261 16.03 11.65 -7.45
C PHE A 261 15.77 10.14 -7.59
N ALA A 262 15.46 9.68 -8.82
CA ALA A 262 15.15 8.27 -9.11
C ALA A 262 16.30 7.30 -8.78
N ASP A 263 17.56 7.76 -8.85
CA ASP A 263 18.74 6.93 -8.53
C ASP A 263 18.90 6.65 -7.02
N ASN A 264 18.13 7.32 -6.17
CA ASN A 264 18.15 7.07 -4.74
C ASN A 264 17.50 5.71 -4.42
N VAL A 265 18.22 4.86 -3.71
CA VAL A 265 17.80 3.48 -3.42
C VAL A 265 16.78 3.34 -2.27
N LYS A 266 16.43 4.43 -1.60
CA LYS A 266 15.46 4.42 -0.49
C LYS A 266 14.02 4.43 -1.02
N SER A 267 13.12 3.80 -0.29
CA SER A 267 11.66 3.87 -0.53
C SER A 267 10.97 4.98 0.27
N GLY A 268 11.53 5.36 1.42
CA GLY A 268 11.01 6.45 2.26
C GLY A 268 11.53 7.82 1.87
N SER A 269 11.14 8.85 2.63
CA SER A 269 11.59 10.24 2.44
C SER A 269 13.09 10.41 2.73
N VAL A 270 13.75 11.22 1.93
CA VAL A 270 15.20 11.52 2.02
C VAL A 270 15.37 13.00 2.36
N PRO A 271 15.98 13.35 3.50
CA PRO A 271 16.27 14.74 3.82
C PRO A 271 17.48 15.24 3.01
N LEU A 272 17.33 16.36 2.34
CA LEU A 272 18.35 17.03 1.56
C LEU A 272 18.47 18.50 1.98
N ALA A 273 19.66 19.12 1.76
CA ALA A 273 19.82 20.56 1.89
C ALA A 273 19.16 21.28 0.70
N PHE A 274 18.73 22.53 0.92
CA PHE A 274 18.14 23.35 -0.13
C PHE A 274 19.04 23.49 -1.36
N GLU A 275 20.31 23.72 -1.14
CA GLU A 275 21.33 23.89 -2.20
C GLU A 275 21.41 22.63 -3.08
N THR A 276 21.40 21.45 -2.46
CA THR A 276 21.42 20.18 -3.20
C THR A 276 20.18 20.04 -4.08
N VAL A 277 19.01 20.42 -3.55
CA VAL A 277 17.76 20.35 -4.33
C VAL A 277 17.75 21.40 -5.43
N LEU A 278 18.28 22.61 -5.19
CA LEU A 278 18.39 23.64 -6.21
C LEU A 278 19.35 23.23 -7.33
N ASP A 279 20.50 22.64 -6.99
CA ASP A 279 21.48 22.17 -7.97
C ASP A 279 20.93 21.06 -8.88
N CYS A 280 20.22 20.09 -8.30
CA CYS A 280 19.66 18.96 -9.03
C CYS A 280 18.30 19.30 -9.70
N GLY A 281 17.47 20.09 -9.04
CA GLY A 281 16.07 20.32 -9.38
C GLY A 281 15.73 21.73 -9.85
N GLY A 282 16.70 22.65 -9.83
CA GLY A 282 16.45 24.05 -10.24
C GLY A 282 15.93 24.19 -11.67
N GLN A 283 16.22 23.22 -12.55
CA GLN A 283 15.75 23.18 -13.93
C GLN A 283 14.57 22.22 -14.16
N ALA A 284 13.91 21.75 -13.10
CA ALA A 284 12.72 20.90 -13.21
C ALA A 284 11.63 21.56 -14.07
N ASP A 285 10.97 20.74 -14.89
CA ASP A 285 9.86 21.21 -15.74
C ASP A 285 8.61 21.46 -14.91
N TYR A 286 8.30 20.56 -13.97
CA TYR A 286 7.15 20.62 -13.09
C TYR A 286 7.55 20.48 -11.62
N TRP A 287 6.80 21.16 -10.76
CA TRP A 287 6.99 21.10 -9.31
C TRP A 287 5.66 20.80 -8.63
N LEU A 288 5.57 19.63 -7.97
CA LEU A 288 4.38 19.13 -7.29
C LEU A 288 4.55 19.27 -5.79
N ILE A 289 3.66 19.98 -5.13
CA ILE A 289 3.75 20.34 -3.71
C ILE A 289 2.54 19.81 -2.95
N ARG A 290 2.79 19.07 -1.87
CA ARG A 290 1.75 18.71 -0.90
C ARG A 290 1.83 19.65 0.29
N TYR A 291 0.71 20.21 0.67
CA TYR A 291 0.63 21.13 1.80
C TYR A 291 -0.67 20.93 2.57
N ASN A 292 -0.76 21.48 3.78
CA ASN A 292 -1.95 21.45 4.61
C ASN A 292 -2.30 22.89 5.04
N ASN A 293 -3.39 23.41 4.51
CA ASN A 293 -3.90 24.74 4.87
C ASN A 293 -5.44 24.75 4.83
N SER A 294 -6.05 24.78 6.01
CA SER A 294 -7.52 24.81 6.15
C SER A 294 -8.16 26.17 5.86
N ARG A 295 -7.38 27.22 5.67
CA ARG A 295 -7.90 28.59 5.48
C ARG A 295 -8.07 28.97 4.02
N GLN A 296 -7.08 28.61 3.19
CA GLN A 296 -7.09 28.97 1.77
C GLN A 296 -6.15 28.09 0.96
N ARG A 297 -6.42 28.01 -0.34
CA ARG A 297 -5.48 27.39 -1.29
C ARG A 297 -4.24 28.26 -1.43
N MET A 298 -3.08 27.59 -1.49
CA MET A 298 -1.80 28.26 -1.75
C MET A 298 -1.77 28.80 -3.18
N THR A 299 -1.23 30.00 -3.32
CA THR A 299 -0.91 30.59 -4.61
C THR A 299 0.61 30.58 -4.86
N LEU A 300 1.03 30.80 -6.10
CA LEU A 300 2.45 30.93 -6.45
C LEU A 300 3.14 32.05 -5.65
N THR A 301 2.42 33.16 -5.41
CA THR A 301 2.90 34.28 -4.59
C THR A 301 3.11 33.85 -3.13
N ASP A 302 2.17 33.09 -2.57
CA ASP A 302 2.31 32.58 -1.19
C ASP A 302 3.54 31.69 -1.06
N LEU A 303 3.79 30.82 -2.04
CA LEU A 303 4.97 29.95 -2.07
C LEU A 303 6.27 30.79 -2.06
N GLY A 304 6.35 31.83 -2.89
CA GLY A 304 7.49 32.75 -2.92
C GLY A 304 7.70 33.53 -1.61
N ASN A 305 6.59 33.87 -0.92
CA ASN A 305 6.62 34.55 0.37
C ASN A 305 7.06 33.63 1.52
N ILE A 306 6.78 32.32 1.45
CA ILE A 306 7.26 31.34 2.44
C ILE A 306 8.80 31.28 2.45
N TYR A 307 9.41 31.25 1.27
CA TYR A 307 10.85 31.24 1.15
C TYR A 307 11.27 31.79 -0.20
N GLN A 308 11.79 33.01 -0.21
CA GLN A 308 12.11 33.76 -1.42
C GLN A 308 13.00 32.99 -2.42
N PRO A 309 14.00 32.19 -2.01
CA PRO A 309 14.81 31.41 -2.94
C PRO A 309 14.03 30.37 -3.79
N TYR A 310 12.78 30.02 -3.46
CA TYR A 310 11.93 29.19 -4.32
C TYR A 310 11.69 29.83 -5.71
N THR A 311 11.79 31.15 -5.82
CA THR A 311 11.67 31.86 -7.10
C THR A 311 12.83 31.57 -8.09
N LEU A 312 13.91 30.93 -7.63
CA LEU A 312 15.04 30.52 -8.46
C LEU A 312 14.74 29.28 -9.32
N PHE A 313 13.70 28.51 -8.99
CA PHE A 313 13.34 27.31 -9.74
C PHE A 313 12.65 27.66 -11.07
N LYS A 314 13.04 26.96 -12.14
CA LYS A 314 12.44 27.10 -13.47
C LYS A 314 10.92 26.91 -13.45
N ALA A 315 10.45 25.86 -12.76
CA ALA A 315 9.01 25.57 -12.63
C ALA A 315 8.25 26.75 -12.01
N TYR A 316 8.82 27.41 -10.99
CA TYR A 316 8.24 28.63 -10.41
C TYR A 316 8.14 29.73 -11.44
N SER A 317 9.24 30.05 -12.14
CA SER A 317 9.25 31.14 -13.13
C SER A 317 8.33 30.91 -14.33
N LYS A 318 8.02 29.64 -14.63
CA LYS A 318 7.10 29.25 -15.71
C LYS A 318 5.65 29.09 -15.22
N GLY A 319 5.42 29.16 -13.90
CA GLY A 319 4.11 28.88 -13.31
C GLY A 319 3.68 27.41 -13.46
N GLU A 320 4.65 26.49 -13.57
CA GLU A 320 4.39 25.05 -13.63
C GLU A 320 4.57 24.42 -12.24
N VAL A 321 3.91 25.03 -11.25
CA VAL A 321 3.85 24.57 -9.87
C VAL A 321 2.42 24.16 -9.55
N TYR A 322 2.26 22.96 -9.02
CA TYR A 322 0.95 22.38 -8.70
C TYR A 322 0.90 21.99 -7.22
N GLY A 323 -0.17 22.45 -6.55
CA GLY A 323 -0.38 22.22 -5.13
C GLY A 323 -1.49 21.22 -4.86
N CYS A 324 -1.27 20.32 -3.90
CA CYS A 324 -2.28 19.45 -3.33
C CYS A 324 -2.52 19.86 -1.87
N ASN A 325 -3.73 20.35 -1.56
CA ASN A 325 -4.10 20.75 -0.21
C ASN A 325 -4.74 19.57 0.54
N SER A 326 -3.99 18.92 1.40
CA SER A 326 -4.47 17.78 2.19
C SER A 326 -5.48 18.17 3.29
N ALA A 327 -5.68 19.47 3.56
CA ALA A 327 -6.74 19.91 4.46
C ALA A 327 -8.13 19.94 3.78
N GLU A 328 -8.18 19.98 2.45
CA GLU A 328 -9.42 20.00 1.66
C GLU A 328 -9.75 18.65 1.04
N LEU A 329 -8.75 17.81 0.86
CA LEU A 329 -8.82 16.59 0.05
C LEU A 329 -8.43 15.37 0.88
N ILE A 330 -9.14 14.28 0.69
CA ILE A 330 -8.81 12.96 1.28
C ILE A 330 -7.64 12.29 0.54
N PHE A 331 -6.56 13.04 0.34
CA PHE A 331 -5.40 12.61 -0.45
C PHE A 331 -4.71 11.39 0.17
N TYR A 332 -4.31 11.49 1.44
CA TYR A 332 -3.57 10.42 2.13
C TYR A 332 -4.41 9.20 2.45
N GLU A 333 -5.71 9.36 2.55
CA GLU A 333 -6.65 8.27 2.79
C GLU A 333 -7.00 7.50 1.52
N GLN A 334 -7.06 8.19 0.35
CA GLN A 334 -7.47 7.56 -0.91
C GLN A 334 -6.33 7.05 -1.77
N THR A 335 -5.29 7.87 -1.97
CA THR A 335 -4.26 7.56 -2.97
C THR A 335 -3.51 6.24 -2.74
N PRO A 336 -3.37 5.73 -1.50
CA PRO A 336 -2.77 4.43 -1.27
C PRO A 336 -3.51 3.25 -1.91
N PHE A 337 -4.85 3.34 -1.96
CA PHE A 337 -5.71 2.30 -2.50
C PHE A 337 -6.34 2.66 -3.85
N HIS A 338 -6.15 3.92 -4.31
CA HIS A 338 -6.58 4.44 -5.61
C HIS A 338 -5.45 5.13 -6.36
N PRO A 339 -4.36 4.39 -6.67
CA PRO A 339 -3.23 4.97 -7.37
C PRO A 339 -3.55 5.41 -8.80
N GLU A 340 -4.57 4.83 -9.45
CA GLU A 340 -5.05 5.19 -10.79
C GLU A 340 -5.49 6.65 -10.85
N ARG A 341 -6.11 7.16 -9.79
CA ARG A 341 -6.58 8.55 -9.72
C ARG A 341 -5.43 9.54 -9.66
N LEU A 342 -4.39 9.18 -8.89
CA LEU A 342 -3.18 10.01 -8.77
C LEU A 342 -2.33 9.93 -10.04
N LEU A 343 -2.24 8.74 -10.66
CA LEU A 343 -1.59 8.55 -11.95
C LEU A 343 -2.24 9.42 -13.03
N LEU A 344 -3.58 9.45 -13.09
CA LEU A 344 -4.30 10.28 -14.05
C LEU A 344 -4.00 11.78 -13.85
N ASP A 345 -3.96 12.27 -12.60
CA ASP A 345 -3.57 13.66 -12.33
C ASP A 345 -2.14 13.95 -12.80
N TYR A 346 -1.20 13.03 -12.55
CA TYR A 346 0.18 13.21 -13.00
C TYR A 346 0.26 13.22 -14.54
N ILE A 347 -0.44 12.31 -15.24
CA ILE A 347 -0.45 12.31 -16.70
C ILE A 347 -1.02 13.64 -17.24
N LYS A 348 -2.12 14.14 -16.67
CA LYS A 348 -2.72 15.42 -17.07
C LYS A 348 -1.79 16.61 -16.85
N ILE A 349 -1.04 16.61 -15.76
CA ILE A 349 -0.06 17.67 -15.45
C ILE A 349 1.13 17.60 -16.41
N LEU A 350 1.70 16.40 -16.59
CA LEU A 350 2.93 16.20 -17.33
C LEU A 350 2.73 16.24 -18.85
N HIS A 351 1.53 15.85 -19.32
CA HIS A 351 1.19 15.76 -20.75
C HIS A 351 -0.15 16.44 -21.05
N PRO A 352 -0.27 17.76 -20.85
CA PRO A 352 -1.53 18.48 -21.02
C PRO A 352 -2.12 18.40 -22.43
N ALA A 353 -1.30 18.05 -23.42
CA ALA A 353 -1.76 17.85 -24.81
C ALA A 353 -2.59 16.57 -25.01
N LEU A 354 -2.51 15.60 -24.11
CA LEU A 354 -3.29 14.36 -24.17
C LEU A 354 -4.74 14.54 -23.69
N PHE A 355 -5.02 15.59 -22.95
CA PHE A 355 -6.34 15.84 -22.37
C PHE A 355 -6.83 17.25 -22.74
N SER A 356 -8.12 17.38 -23.01
CA SER A 356 -8.80 18.69 -22.96
C SER A 356 -8.76 19.17 -21.49
N ALA A 357 -8.87 20.48 -21.27
CA ALA A 357 -8.71 21.16 -19.96
C ALA A 357 -9.64 20.62 -18.84
N ASP A 358 -9.48 19.34 -18.51
CA ASP A 358 -10.21 18.67 -17.45
C ASP A 358 -9.64 19.03 -16.07
N SER A 359 -10.51 19.09 -15.09
CA SER A 359 -10.13 19.35 -13.70
C SER A 359 -9.21 18.23 -13.17
N LEU A 360 -8.17 18.60 -12.46
CA LEU A 360 -7.38 17.73 -11.64
C LEU A 360 -8.17 17.32 -10.38
N ARG A 361 -7.97 16.09 -9.92
CA ARG A 361 -8.67 15.61 -8.72
C ARG A 361 -8.02 16.10 -7.43
N TYR A 362 -6.70 16.00 -7.36
CA TYR A 362 -5.93 16.30 -6.15
C TYR A 362 -5.11 17.56 -6.27
N PHE A 363 -4.74 17.95 -7.45
CA PHE A 363 -3.86 19.08 -7.67
C PHE A 363 -4.60 20.29 -8.25
N HIS A 364 -4.04 21.46 -8.02
CA HIS A 364 -4.41 22.71 -8.71
C HIS A 364 -3.13 23.48 -9.03
N ARG A 365 -3.15 24.22 -10.11
CA ARG A 365 -2.02 25.10 -10.46
C ARG A 365 -1.96 26.28 -9.51
N LEU A 366 -0.77 26.61 -8.98
CA LEU A 366 -0.55 27.69 -8.03
C LEU A 366 -0.56 29.06 -8.71
#